data_a482d3bceae460200eebab26859f4757
#
_entry.id   a482d3bceae460200eebab26859f4757
#
_cell.length_a   1.000
_cell.length_b   1.000
_cell.length_c   1.000
_cell.angle_alpha   90.00
_cell.angle_beta   90.00
_cell.angle_gamma   90.00
#
_symmetry.space_group_name_H-M   'P 1'
#
loop_
_entity.id
_entity.type
_entity.pdbx_description
1 polymer ?
#
loop_
_entity_poly.entity_id
_entity_poly.type
_entity_poly.pdbx_seq_one_letter_code
_entity_poly.pdbx_strand_id
1 'polypeptide(L)'
;MRNTMQILCLLALAAAPAGVSSAPKKMTIDTRASLIDVAARREELQQTKSPRLLAALAKLEKCGKLAPVEAPSGLMDIPHHYLNGSHGPTNPAEREATRVYSQFEKRVTAGMNQFLATGDPAEAVCAQTQIDEWAQAKALLNYDAQANSQSWYQVEWTLSALAISESVLLNDSALDATMTARDVAWMNRVAHHLIGFPKIAQERNNHHYWKGLAAIATGVISDDDQLFGFGVQAYFDGINEIDQRGALPLEMARHELAIHYQAFAVEPLIEIAEFAERQHIPLSSYKSPTGKTIADAIDFLGAAVADPSIVRIYTPETQESSPTGPEFFASIEFYKHRFPDRPLPAAIQEGLTQPASATRLGGSTTVLAGN
;
A
#
# COMPACT_ATOMS: atom_id res chain seq x y z
N MET A 1 -66.60 -48.08 -16.42
CA MET A 1 -65.41 -48.92 -16.43
C MET A 1 -64.22 -48.06 -16.84
N ARG A 2 -63.40 -47.60 -15.87
CA ARG A 2 -62.17 -46.88 -16.12
C ARG A 2 -61.12 -47.45 -15.16
N ASN A 3 -60.16 -48.18 -15.72
CA ASN A 3 -59.01 -48.71 -15.02
C ASN A 3 -58.00 -47.55 -14.75
N THR A 4 -57.73 -47.35 -13.50
CA THR A 4 -56.65 -46.44 -13.06
C THR A 4 -55.44 -47.31 -12.71
N MET A 5 -54.37 -47.17 -13.51
CA MET A 5 -53.09 -47.81 -13.30
C MET A 5 -52.22 -46.88 -12.45
N GLN A 6 -51.96 -47.33 -11.22
CA GLN A 6 -50.98 -46.57 -10.32
C GLN A 6 -49.58 -46.97 -10.70
N ILE A 7 -48.80 -46.00 -11.11
CA ILE A 7 -47.34 -46.13 -11.31
C ILE A 7 -46.67 -45.79 -9.99
N LEU A 8 -46.02 -46.79 -9.38
CA LEU A 8 -45.13 -46.59 -8.22
C LEU A 8 -43.76 -46.02 -8.73
N CYS A 9 -43.43 -44.76 -8.44
CA CYS A 9 -42.09 -44.25 -8.58
C CYS A 9 -41.26 -44.60 -7.34
N LEU A 10 -40.30 -45.49 -7.48
CA LEU A 10 -39.24 -45.74 -6.53
C LEU A 10 -38.19 -44.58 -6.64
N LEU A 11 -38.14 -43.71 -5.66
CA LEU A 11 -37.05 -42.77 -5.47
C LEU A 11 -35.87 -43.49 -4.84
N ALA A 12 -34.85 -43.78 -5.62
CA ALA A 12 -33.53 -44.17 -5.13
C ALA A 12 -32.79 -42.95 -4.58
N LEU A 13 -32.68 -42.82 -3.26
CA LEU A 13 -31.77 -41.88 -2.62
C LEU A 13 -30.34 -42.37 -2.88
N ALA A 14 -29.65 -41.72 -3.80
CA ALA A 14 -28.21 -41.83 -3.91
C ALA A 14 -27.57 -41.04 -2.76
N ALA A 15 -26.95 -41.70 -1.79
CA ALA A 15 -26.12 -41.10 -0.77
C ALA A 15 -24.86 -40.53 -1.45
N ALA A 16 -24.74 -39.21 -1.51
CA ALA A 16 -23.50 -38.54 -1.91
C ALA A 16 -22.42 -38.83 -0.86
N PRO A 17 -21.18 -39.16 -1.26
CA PRO A 17 -20.09 -39.31 -0.32
C PRO A 17 -19.84 -37.98 0.38
N ALA A 18 -19.76 -38.00 1.72
CA ALA A 18 -19.35 -36.86 2.51
C ALA A 18 -17.96 -36.45 2.06
N GLY A 19 -17.87 -35.32 1.35
CA GLY A 19 -16.63 -34.70 0.96
C GLY A 19 -15.86 -34.33 2.24
N VAL A 20 -14.67 -34.89 2.40
CA VAL A 20 -13.71 -34.48 3.40
C VAL A 20 -13.37 -33.02 3.10
N SER A 21 -13.96 -32.12 3.85
CA SER A 21 -13.54 -30.71 3.87
C SER A 21 -12.14 -30.69 4.48
N SER A 22 -11.12 -30.76 3.64
CA SER A 22 -9.77 -30.43 4.09
C SER A 22 -9.80 -28.95 4.50
N ALA A 23 -9.44 -28.67 5.75
CA ALA A 23 -9.19 -27.31 6.18
C ALA A 23 -8.25 -26.64 5.16
N PRO A 24 -8.48 -25.37 4.79
CA PRO A 24 -7.61 -24.68 3.85
C PRO A 24 -6.17 -24.79 4.36
N LYS A 25 -5.29 -25.30 3.49
CA LYS A 25 -3.87 -25.44 3.85
C LYS A 25 -3.33 -24.05 4.16
N LYS A 26 -2.83 -23.85 5.38
CA LYS A 26 -2.17 -22.58 5.77
C LYS A 26 -1.10 -22.26 4.72
N MET A 27 -1.09 -21.03 4.22
CA MET A 27 -0.03 -20.56 3.35
C MET A 27 1.27 -20.44 4.15
N THR A 28 2.38 -20.80 3.57
CA THR A 28 3.70 -20.55 4.19
C THR A 28 4.17 -19.18 3.72
N ILE A 29 4.20 -18.21 4.63
CA ILE A 29 4.69 -16.85 4.37
C ILE A 29 6.17 -16.78 4.72
N ASP A 30 7.00 -16.29 3.81
CA ASP A 30 8.37 -15.91 4.12
C ASP A 30 8.37 -14.51 4.76
N THR A 31 8.48 -14.47 6.08
CA THR A 31 8.45 -13.23 6.87
C THR A 31 9.63 -12.29 6.62
N ARG A 32 10.67 -12.74 5.93
CA ARG A 32 11.84 -11.93 5.53
C ARG A 32 11.83 -11.48 4.09
N ALA A 33 10.85 -11.94 3.31
CA ALA A 33 10.66 -11.49 1.95
C ALA A 33 9.91 -10.15 1.91
N SER A 34 10.65 -9.06 2.08
CA SER A 34 10.16 -7.69 1.86
C SER A 34 9.66 -7.51 0.41
N LEU A 35 9.03 -6.35 0.12
CA LEU A 35 8.62 -6.01 -1.27
C LEU A 35 9.80 -5.96 -2.26
N ILE A 36 11.05 -5.95 -1.76
CA ILE A 36 12.29 -6.00 -2.55
C ILE A 36 13.21 -7.11 -2.05
N ASP A 37 14.19 -7.50 -2.86
CA ASP A 37 15.33 -8.27 -2.40
C ASP A 37 16.35 -7.32 -1.77
N VAL A 38 16.38 -7.25 -0.43
CA VAL A 38 17.18 -6.29 0.31
C VAL A 38 18.68 -6.43 0.03
N ALA A 39 19.18 -7.67 -0.10
CA ALA A 39 20.60 -7.92 -0.36
C ALA A 39 20.97 -7.54 -1.78
N ALA A 40 20.22 -7.99 -2.76
CA ALA A 40 20.45 -7.66 -4.18
C ALA A 40 20.33 -6.16 -4.41
N ARG A 41 19.31 -5.51 -3.82
CA ARG A 41 19.12 -4.07 -3.97
C ARG A 41 20.26 -3.25 -3.37
N ARG A 42 20.75 -3.64 -2.20
CA ARG A 42 21.93 -2.99 -1.59
C ARG A 42 23.15 -3.09 -2.49
N GLU A 43 23.40 -4.26 -3.08
CA GLU A 43 24.51 -4.44 -4.02
C GLU A 43 24.38 -3.53 -5.25
N GLU A 44 23.19 -3.45 -5.85
CA GLU A 44 22.92 -2.52 -6.96
C GLU A 44 23.19 -1.06 -6.59
N LEU A 45 22.72 -0.62 -5.41
CA LEU A 45 22.93 0.75 -4.93
C LEU A 45 24.40 1.06 -4.72
N GLN A 46 25.20 0.12 -4.21
CA GLN A 46 26.64 0.29 -3.99
C GLN A 46 27.43 0.34 -5.28
N GLN A 47 26.94 -0.30 -6.34
CA GLN A 47 27.61 -0.38 -7.65
C GLN A 47 27.05 0.64 -8.66
N THR A 48 26.00 1.38 -8.29
CA THR A 48 25.30 2.26 -9.23
C THR A 48 26.17 3.36 -9.82
N LYS A 49 25.96 3.61 -11.11
CA LYS A 49 26.50 4.76 -11.84
C LYS A 49 25.39 5.67 -12.36
N SER A 50 24.13 5.34 -12.08
CA SER A 50 22.99 6.14 -12.48
C SER A 50 23.02 7.51 -11.77
N PRO A 51 23.09 8.64 -12.51
CA PRO A 51 23.06 9.96 -11.88
C PRO A 51 21.82 10.18 -11.01
N ARG A 52 20.69 9.60 -11.41
CA ARG A 52 19.41 9.70 -10.68
C ARG A 52 19.47 8.95 -9.35
N LEU A 53 19.99 7.70 -9.34
CA LEU A 53 20.20 6.95 -8.10
C LEU A 53 21.22 7.62 -7.17
N LEU A 54 22.34 8.12 -7.72
CA LEU A 54 23.32 8.88 -6.94
C LEU A 54 22.71 10.14 -6.31
N ALA A 55 21.84 10.85 -7.05
CA ALA A 55 21.11 12.00 -6.52
C ALA A 55 20.10 11.59 -5.43
N ALA A 56 19.44 10.42 -5.56
CA ALA A 56 18.55 9.88 -4.53
C ALA A 56 19.32 9.53 -3.25
N LEU A 57 20.43 8.82 -3.38
CA LEU A 57 21.31 8.46 -2.27
C LEU A 57 21.86 9.69 -1.53
N ALA A 58 22.26 10.74 -2.27
CA ALA A 58 22.77 11.98 -1.69
C ALA A 58 21.70 12.76 -0.89
N LYS A 59 20.41 12.53 -1.14
CA LYS A 59 19.29 13.17 -0.43
C LYS A 59 18.82 12.40 0.80
N LEU A 60 19.33 11.18 1.03
CA LEU A 60 18.90 10.39 2.18
C LEU A 60 19.28 11.08 3.49
N GLU A 61 18.30 11.23 4.36
CA GLU A 61 18.53 11.71 5.73
C GLU A 61 18.86 10.53 6.65
N LYS A 62 19.66 10.79 7.69
CA LYS A 62 19.94 9.80 8.74
C LYS A 62 18.89 9.89 9.84
N CYS A 63 18.39 8.73 10.30
CA CYS A 63 17.44 8.64 11.41
C CYS A 63 17.93 9.42 12.63
N GLY A 64 19.19 9.26 13.03
CA GLY A 64 19.77 9.94 14.19
C GLY A 64 19.94 11.46 14.05
N LYS A 65 19.70 12.04 12.87
CA LYS A 65 19.68 13.49 12.65
C LYS A 65 18.28 14.10 12.75
N LEU A 66 17.26 13.28 12.66
CA LEU A 66 15.87 13.68 12.87
C LEU A 66 15.54 13.57 14.36
N ALA A 67 14.78 14.53 14.88
CA ALA A 67 14.36 14.49 16.27
C ALA A 67 13.49 13.24 16.55
N PRO A 68 13.63 12.58 17.70
CA PRO A 68 12.68 11.57 18.15
C PRO A 68 11.26 12.13 18.19
N VAL A 69 10.29 11.29 17.84
CA VAL A 69 8.87 11.68 17.78
C VAL A 69 8.10 10.93 18.85
N GLU A 70 7.66 11.67 19.85
CA GLU A 70 6.86 11.11 20.95
C GLU A 70 5.51 10.58 20.42
N ALA A 71 5.11 9.39 20.87
CA ALA A 71 3.83 8.81 20.49
C ALA A 71 2.67 9.64 21.05
N PRO A 72 1.66 9.99 20.22
CA PRO A 72 0.51 10.73 20.72
C PRO A 72 -0.29 9.88 21.74
N SER A 73 -0.75 10.53 22.79
CA SER A 73 -1.59 9.91 23.80
C SER A 73 -3.07 10.32 23.62
N GLY A 74 -3.97 9.45 24.06
CA GLY A 74 -5.41 9.74 24.03
C GLY A 74 -6.10 9.29 22.74
N LEU A 75 -7.29 9.85 22.50
CA LEU A 75 -8.08 9.56 21.31
C LEU A 75 -7.47 10.25 20.08
N MET A 76 -7.27 9.47 19.02
CA MET A 76 -6.86 9.99 17.72
C MET A 76 -8.11 10.58 17.03
N ASP A 77 -8.22 11.89 17.04
CA ASP A 77 -9.33 12.65 16.44
C ASP A 77 -8.76 13.67 15.44
N ILE A 78 -8.62 13.26 14.18
CA ILE A 78 -8.04 14.08 13.12
C ILE A 78 -9.16 14.78 12.36
N PRO A 79 -9.12 16.13 12.25
CA PRO A 79 -10.08 16.86 11.44
C PRO A 79 -10.09 16.38 9.99
N HIS A 80 -11.23 16.53 9.31
CA HIS A 80 -11.36 16.12 7.91
C HIS A 80 -10.34 16.87 7.03
N HIS A 81 -9.77 16.16 6.04
CA HIS A 81 -8.71 16.69 5.16
C HIS A 81 -9.15 17.90 4.34
N TYR A 82 -10.37 17.88 3.79
CA TYR A 82 -10.93 19.01 3.06
C TYR A 82 -11.95 19.78 3.90
N LEU A 83 -12.02 21.10 3.68
CA LEU A 83 -13.01 21.96 4.34
C LEU A 83 -14.44 21.71 3.83
N ASN A 84 -14.60 21.22 2.61
CA ASN A 84 -15.87 21.05 1.93
C ASN A 84 -16.23 19.58 1.63
N GLY A 85 -15.95 18.66 2.54
CA GLY A 85 -16.27 17.24 2.34
C GLY A 85 -15.15 16.50 1.59
N SER A 86 -15.40 15.98 0.38
CA SER A 86 -14.44 15.13 -0.34
C SER A 86 -13.52 15.86 -1.32
N HIS A 87 -13.60 17.17 -1.41
CA HIS A 87 -12.86 18.01 -2.34
C HIS A 87 -12.73 19.46 -1.82
N GLY A 88 -12.06 20.34 -2.59
CA GLY A 88 -11.86 21.74 -2.25
C GLY A 88 -10.61 22.00 -1.40
N PRO A 89 -10.52 23.16 -0.72
CA PRO A 89 -9.32 23.53 0.02
C PRO A 89 -9.00 22.58 1.16
N THR A 90 -7.71 22.27 1.34
CA THR A 90 -7.24 21.45 2.46
C THR A 90 -7.43 22.17 3.80
N ASN A 91 -7.73 21.40 4.84
CA ASN A 91 -7.96 21.89 6.19
C ASN A 91 -6.62 22.10 6.92
N PRO A 92 -6.25 23.34 7.31
CA PRO A 92 -5.02 23.56 8.07
C PRO A 92 -4.96 22.81 9.41
N ALA A 93 -6.10 22.59 10.06
CA ALA A 93 -6.18 21.86 11.34
C ALA A 93 -5.85 20.37 11.14
N GLU A 94 -6.21 19.78 10.01
CA GLU A 94 -5.82 18.40 9.65
C GLU A 94 -4.30 18.30 9.51
N ARG A 95 -3.68 19.22 8.79
CA ARG A 95 -2.23 19.25 8.60
C ARG A 95 -1.47 19.37 9.92
N GLU A 96 -1.97 20.17 10.85
CA GLU A 96 -1.36 20.27 12.19
C GLU A 96 -1.54 18.99 12.99
N ALA A 97 -2.73 18.38 12.96
CA ALA A 97 -3.03 17.14 13.68
C ALA A 97 -2.23 15.94 13.13
N THR A 98 -1.96 15.91 11.81
CA THR A 98 -1.24 14.81 11.16
C THR A 98 0.28 14.97 11.19
N ARG A 99 0.80 16.12 11.60
CA ARG A 99 2.24 16.43 11.60
C ARG A 99 3.07 15.42 12.41
N VAL A 100 2.56 14.97 13.55
CA VAL A 100 3.26 14.00 14.41
C VAL A 100 3.44 12.65 13.68
N TYR A 101 2.43 12.20 12.95
CA TYR A 101 2.47 10.95 12.16
C TYR A 101 3.46 11.09 10.99
N SER A 102 3.40 12.18 10.25
CA SER A 102 4.33 12.45 9.15
C SER A 102 5.80 12.54 9.60
N GLN A 103 6.07 13.13 10.77
CA GLN A 103 7.41 13.19 11.34
C GLN A 103 7.90 11.80 11.79
N PHE A 104 7.02 11.01 12.37
CA PHE A 104 7.31 9.63 12.77
C PHE A 104 7.62 8.76 11.53
N GLU A 105 6.74 8.76 10.53
CA GLU A 105 6.94 8.07 9.25
C GLU A 105 8.28 8.47 8.62
N LYS A 106 8.55 9.78 8.55
CA LYS A 106 9.80 10.30 8.00
C LYS A 106 11.03 9.78 8.72
N ARG A 107 11.00 9.73 10.06
CA ARG A 107 12.14 9.27 10.85
C ARG A 107 12.40 7.77 10.64
N VAL A 108 11.35 6.95 10.64
CA VAL A 108 11.46 5.50 10.44
C VAL A 108 11.94 5.19 9.02
N THR A 109 11.31 5.78 8.01
CA THR A 109 11.68 5.54 6.61
C THR A 109 13.08 6.07 6.28
N ALA A 110 13.55 7.14 6.93
CA ALA A 110 14.92 7.63 6.77
C ALA A 110 15.93 6.58 7.24
N GLY A 111 15.75 6.01 8.44
CA GLY A 111 16.61 4.95 8.95
C GLY A 111 16.60 3.71 8.07
N MET A 112 15.42 3.26 7.65
CA MET A 112 15.28 2.12 6.75
C MET A 112 15.99 2.35 5.41
N ASN A 113 15.80 3.51 4.76
CA ASN A 113 16.43 3.81 3.47
C ASN A 113 17.96 3.93 3.59
N GLN A 114 18.47 4.52 4.68
CA GLN A 114 19.91 4.58 4.96
C GLN A 114 20.48 3.17 5.22
N PHE A 115 19.78 2.34 6.02
CA PHE A 115 20.18 0.96 6.24
C PHE A 115 20.20 0.17 4.93
N LEU A 116 19.17 0.30 4.09
CA LEU A 116 19.13 -0.37 2.79
C LEU A 116 20.34 0.03 1.93
N ALA A 117 20.64 1.32 1.85
CA ALA A 117 21.70 1.84 0.99
C ALA A 117 23.11 1.51 1.47
N THR A 118 23.34 1.54 2.79
CA THR A 118 24.69 1.48 3.36
C THR A 118 24.99 0.18 4.09
N GLY A 119 23.98 -0.52 4.59
CA GLY A 119 24.13 -1.63 5.53
C GLY A 119 24.50 -1.18 6.95
N ASP A 120 24.42 0.12 7.28
CA ASP A 120 24.77 0.63 8.60
C ASP A 120 23.72 0.19 9.64
N PRO A 121 24.06 -0.72 10.58
CA PRO A 121 23.11 -1.21 11.56
C PRO A 121 22.64 -0.14 12.54
N ALA A 122 23.39 0.96 12.72
CA ALA A 122 22.95 2.04 13.60
C ALA A 122 21.70 2.74 13.08
N GLU A 123 21.48 2.79 11.77
CA GLU A 123 20.29 3.36 11.16
C GLU A 123 19.07 2.43 11.35
N ALA A 124 19.27 1.11 11.25
CA ALA A 124 18.23 0.12 11.54
C ALA A 124 17.81 0.15 13.01
N VAL A 125 18.77 0.17 13.93
CA VAL A 125 18.51 0.27 15.38
C VAL A 125 17.82 1.58 15.74
N CYS A 126 18.17 2.69 15.10
CA CYS A 126 17.50 3.97 15.32
C CYS A 126 16.02 3.92 14.88
N ALA A 127 15.72 3.32 13.73
CA ALA A 127 14.35 3.14 13.25
C ALA A 127 13.56 2.20 14.18
N GLN A 128 14.13 1.05 14.56
CA GLN A 128 13.52 0.10 15.50
C GLN A 128 13.19 0.78 16.84
N THR A 129 14.14 1.52 17.42
CA THR A 129 13.88 2.24 18.68
C THR A 129 12.68 3.16 18.58
N GLN A 130 12.57 3.88 17.48
CA GLN A 130 11.44 4.79 17.25
C GLN A 130 10.11 4.05 17.09
N ILE A 131 10.10 2.91 16.41
CA ILE A 131 8.92 2.05 16.26
C ILE A 131 8.51 1.49 17.63
N ASP A 132 9.49 0.98 18.40
CA ASP A 132 9.24 0.36 19.69
C ASP A 132 8.67 1.32 20.75
N GLU A 133 9.09 2.58 20.75
CA GLU A 133 8.47 3.63 21.58
C GLU A 133 6.97 3.79 21.28
N TRP A 134 6.57 3.75 20.02
CA TRP A 134 5.17 3.84 19.61
C TRP A 134 4.40 2.55 19.91
N ALA A 135 5.04 1.40 19.74
CA ALA A 135 4.48 0.10 20.09
C ALA A 135 4.20 -0.03 21.60
N GLN A 136 5.13 0.42 22.46
CA GLN A 136 4.95 0.47 23.92
C GLN A 136 3.81 1.40 24.32
N ALA A 137 3.68 2.54 23.67
CA ALA A 137 2.57 3.48 23.87
C ALA A 137 1.23 2.96 23.33
N LYS A 138 1.22 1.85 22.59
CA LYS A 138 0.03 1.31 21.89
C LYS A 138 -0.62 2.34 20.96
N ALA A 139 0.19 3.18 20.34
CA ALA A 139 -0.29 4.20 19.40
C ALA A 139 -1.08 3.57 18.24
N LEU A 140 -1.87 4.37 17.50
CA LEU A 140 -2.70 3.95 16.37
C LEU A 140 -3.85 2.96 16.70
N LEU A 141 -4.13 2.70 17.96
CA LEU A 141 -5.20 1.78 18.37
C LEU A 141 -6.43 2.48 18.98
N ASN A 142 -6.30 3.74 19.36
CA ASN A 142 -7.37 4.48 20.04
C ASN A 142 -8.01 5.49 19.10
N TYR A 143 -8.88 5.03 18.20
CA TYR A 143 -9.70 5.85 17.29
C TYR A 143 -11.04 5.16 17.02
N ASP A 144 -12.04 5.95 16.58
CA ASP A 144 -13.32 5.45 16.12
C ASP A 144 -13.53 5.80 14.64
N ALA A 145 -13.33 4.81 13.77
CA ALA A 145 -13.48 5.00 12.33
C ALA A 145 -14.92 5.32 11.90
N GLN A 146 -15.93 4.96 12.69
CA GLN A 146 -17.33 5.28 12.37
C GLN A 146 -17.66 6.73 12.69
N ALA A 147 -17.10 7.26 13.78
CA ALA A 147 -17.26 8.65 14.17
C ALA A 147 -16.36 9.58 13.35
N ASN A 148 -15.12 9.15 13.04
CA ASN A 148 -14.13 9.95 12.34
C ASN A 148 -13.27 9.09 11.38
N SER A 149 -13.66 9.07 10.10
CA SER A 149 -12.94 8.34 9.06
C SER A 149 -11.54 8.89 8.78
N GLN A 150 -11.26 10.18 9.04
CA GLN A 150 -9.94 10.76 8.78
C GLN A 150 -8.85 10.16 9.68
N SER A 151 -9.18 9.87 10.95
CA SER A 151 -8.25 9.16 11.83
C SER A 151 -7.92 7.76 11.31
N TRP A 152 -8.93 7.05 10.80
CA TRP A 152 -8.75 5.75 10.19
C TRP A 152 -7.87 5.82 8.93
N TYR A 153 -8.05 6.81 8.06
CA TYR A 153 -7.20 7.05 6.89
C TYR A 153 -5.74 7.28 7.27
N GLN A 154 -5.48 8.05 8.34
CA GLN A 154 -4.11 8.25 8.80
C GLN A 154 -3.46 6.95 9.28
N VAL A 155 -4.24 6.06 9.92
CA VAL A 155 -3.71 4.75 10.37
C VAL A 155 -3.29 3.88 9.19
N GLU A 156 -4.08 3.82 8.11
CA GLU A 156 -3.71 3.02 6.93
C GLU A 156 -2.39 3.48 6.30
N TRP A 157 -2.19 4.80 6.22
CA TRP A 157 -0.97 5.36 5.65
C TRP A 157 0.25 5.18 6.55
N THR A 158 0.09 5.49 7.83
CA THR A 158 1.19 5.33 8.79
C THR A 158 1.60 3.86 8.91
N LEU A 159 0.63 2.93 9.02
CA LEU A 159 0.92 1.51 9.11
C LEU A 159 1.61 0.97 7.84
N SER A 160 1.21 1.44 6.64
CA SER A 160 1.91 1.09 5.40
C SER A 160 3.39 1.48 5.46
N ALA A 161 3.69 2.72 5.83
CA ALA A 161 5.08 3.19 5.97
C ALA A 161 5.89 2.33 6.95
N LEU A 162 5.29 1.98 8.09
CA LEU A 162 5.95 1.20 9.14
C LEU A 162 6.17 -0.26 8.74
N ALA A 163 5.14 -0.93 8.24
CA ALA A 163 5.21 -2.35 7.88
C ALA A 163 6.16 -2.58 6.68
N ILE A 164 6.19 -1.66 5.72
CA ILE A 164 7.18 -1.66 4.64
C ILE A 164 8.58 -1.50 5.23
N SER A 165 8.78 -0.52 6.12
CA SER A 165 10.10 -0.29 6.73
C SER A 165 10.55 -1.49 7.54
N GLU A 166 9.69 -2.05 8.40
CA GLU A 166 10.00 -3.23 9.20
C GLU A 166 10.37 -4.44 8.34
N SER A 167 9.67 -4.66 7.22
CA SER A 167 9.97 -5.77 6.31
C SER A 167 11.40 -5.72 5.73
N VAL A 168 11.95 -4.53 5.55
CA VAL A 168 13.34 -4.32 5.13
C VAL A 168 14.29 -4.50 6.31
N LEU A 169 13.97 -3.92 7.47
CA LEU A 169 14.80 -3.94 8.68
C LEU A 169 14.99 -5.33 9.25
N LEU A 170 13.98 -6.22 9.19
CA LEU A 170 14.04 -7.62 9.65
C LEU A 170 15.17 -8.45 9.01
N ASN A 171 15.82 -7.92 7.97
CA ASN A 171 17.01 -8.51 7.36
C ASN A 171 18.33 -8.17 8.11
N ASP A 172 18.28 -7.34 9.17
CA ASP A 172 19.46 -7.04 10.00
C ASP A 172 19.51 -7.91 11.27
N SER A 173 20.69 -8.44 11.54
CA SER A 173 20.95 -9.22 12.76
C SER A 173 21.23 -8.36 14.00
N ALA A 174 21.43 -7.05 13.85
CA ALA A 174 21.69 -6.12 14.96
C ALA A 174 20.42 -5.68 15.68
N LEU A 175 19.23 -5.98 15.14
CA LEU A 175 17.95 -5.64 15.77
C LEU A 175 17.76 -6.42 17.09
N ASP A 176 17.19 -5.73 18.09
CA ASP A 176 16.77 -6.40 19.32
C ASP A 176 15.54 -7.27 19.07
N ALA A 177 15.68 -8.57 19.29
CA ALA A 177 14.62 -9.55 19.03
C ALA A 177 13.37 -9.34 19.90
N THR A 178 13.52 -8.77 21.10
CA THR A 178 12.39 -8.50 22.01
C THR A 178 11.60 -7.29 21.51
N MET A 179 12.29 -6.23 21.06
CA MET A 179 11.67 -5.08 20.41
C MET A 179 10.96 -5.52 19.14
N THR A 180 11.64 -6.23 18.24
CA THR A 180 11.06 -6.76 16.99
C THR A 180 9.76 -7.54 17.25
N ALA A 181 9.76 -8.46 18.22
CA ALA A 181 8.56 -9.24 18.55
C ALA A 181 7.40 -8.35 19.04
N ARG A 182 7.70 -7.30 19.81
CA ARG A 182 6.70 -6.33 20.29
C ARG A 182 6.17 -5.48 19.16
N ASP A 183 7.04 -4.97 18.30
CA ASP A 183 6.73 -4.10 17.18
C ASP A 183 5.82 -4.82 16.17
N VAL A 184 6.20 -6.02 15.76
CA VAL A 184 5.41 -6.87 14.87
C VAL A 184 4.05 -7.21 15.50
N ALA A 185 4.01 -7.59 16.78
CA ALA A 185 2.74 -7.87 17.47
C ALA A 185 1.86 -6.63 17.63
N TRP A 186 2.42 -5.44 17.77
CA TRP A 186 1.68 -4.20 17.78
C TRP A 186 1.11 -3.86 16.40
N MET A 187 1.93 -3.89 15.34
CA MET A 187 1.49 -3.65 13.96
C MET A 187 0.40 -4.63 13.54
N ASN A 188 0.52 -5.91 13.91
CA ASN A 188 -0.51 -6.93 13.65
C ASN A 188 -1.86 -6.55 14.29
N ARG A 189 -1.86 -6.13 15.57
CA ARG A 189 -3.08 -5.64 16.23
C ARG A 189 -3.66 -4.40 15.55
N VAL A 190 -2.80 -3.44 15.14
CA VAL A 190 -3.24 -2.24 14.41
C VAL A 190 -3.87 -2.63 13.08
N ALA A 191 -3.26 -3.56 12.33
CA ALA A 191 -3.78 -4.03 11.06
C ALA A 191 -5.14 -4.74 11.19
N HIS A 192 -5.30 -5.63 12.18
CA HIS A 192 -6.59 -6.27 12.45
C HIS A 192 -7.67 -5.27 12.87
N HIS A 193 -7.30 -4.26 13.68
CA HIS A 193 -8.22 -3.19 14.03
C HIS A 193 -8.62 -2.37 12.80
N LEU A 194 -7.65 -2.05 11.94
CA LEU A 194 -7.84 -1.30 10.70
C LEU A 194 -8.81 -1.99 9.74
N ILE A 195 -8.65 -3.31 9.48
CA ILE A 195 -9.52 -4.05 8.55
C ILE A 195 -10.87 -4.45 9.17
N GLY A 196 -11.00 -4.35 10.49
CA GLY A 196 -12.16 -4.84 11.24
C GLY A 196 -13.40 -3.94 11.19
N PHE A 197 -13.34 -2.75 10.57
CA PHE A 197 -14.48 -1.83 10.49
C PHE A 197 -15.42 -2.19 9.32
N PRO A 198 -16.62 -2.77 9.58
CA PRO A 198 -17.48 -3.32 8.52
C PRO A 198 -18.04 -2.29 7.55
N LYS A 199 -18.33 -1.07 8.03
CA LYS A 199 -18.88 0.01 7.19
C LYS A 199 -17.91 0.42 6.07
N ILE A 200 -16.62 0.34 6.35
CA ILE A 200 -15.54 0.77 5.47
C ILE A 200 -15.09 -0.38 4.57
N ALA A 201 -15.35 -1.64 4.96
CA ALA A 201 -15.03 -2.82 4.17
C ALA A 201 -15.74 -2.86 2.80
N GLN A 202 -16.82 -2.10 2.63
CA GLN A 202 -17.60 -2.05 1.37
C GLN A 202 -17.12 -0.94 0.42
N GLU A 203 -16.26 -0.03 0.85
CA GLU A 203 -15.72 1.04 0.01
C GLU A 203 -14.54 0.50 -0.81
N ARG A 204 -14.72 0.39 -2.12
CA ARG A 204 -13.71 -0.13 -3.06
C ARG A 204 -12.96 0.99 -3.79
N ASN A 205 -12.63 2.06 -3.08
CA ASN A 205 -11.83 3.19 -3.55
C ASN A 205 -10.37 3.09 -3.09
N ASN A 206 -9.58 4.13 -3.30
CA ASN A 206 -8.18 4.19 -2.90
C ASN A 206 -7.93 3.78 -1.43
N HIS A 207 -8.83 4.13 -0.50
CA HIS A 207 -8.70 3.73 0.91
C HIS A 207 -8.76 2.21 1.10
N HIS A 208 -9.54 1.48 0.28
CA HIS A 208 -9.50 0.02 0.29
C HIS A 208 -8.13 -0.52 -0.12
N TYR A 209 -7.47 0.11 -1.09
CA TYR A 209 -6.17 -0.32 -1.58
C TYR A 209 -5.05 0.06 -0.62
N TRP A 210 -5.07 1.26 -0.01
CA TRP A 210 -4.13 1.64 1.05
C TRP A 210 -4.24 0.72 2.27
N LYS A 211 -5.46 0.41 2.69
CA LYS A 211 -5.72 -0.59 3.73
C LYS A 211 -5.19 -1.98 3.34
N GLY A 212 -5.35 -2.35 2.07
CA GLY A 212 -4.79 -3.58 1.50
C GLY A 212 -3.27 -3.63 1.59
N LEU A 213 -2.58 -2.52 1.28
CA LEU A 213 -1.13 -2.41 1.40
C LEU A 213 -0.67 -2.53 2.86
N ALA A 214 -1.30 -1.80 3.77
CA ALA A 214 -1.01 -1.91 5.20
C ALA A 214 -1.19 -3.33 5.72
N ALA A 215 -2.27 -4.00 5.28
CA ALA A 215 -2.59 -5.37 5.68
C ALA A 215 -1.58 -6.39 5.13
N ILE A 216 -1.27 -6.37 3.81
CA ILE A 216 -0.35 -7.35 3.22
C ILE A 216 1.06 -7.21 3.77
N ALA A 217 1.56 -5.98 3.89
CA ALA A 217 2.89 -5.73 4.44
C ALA A 217 2.99 -6.22 5.91
N THR A 218 1.96 -5.94 6.72
CA THR A 218 1.88 -6.46 8.10
C THR A 218 1.72 -7.97 8.12
N GLY A 219 0.89 -8.54 7.24
CA GLY A 219 0.68 -9.98 7.13
C GLY A 219 1.97 -10.74 6.84
N VAL A 220 2.83 -10.18 5.98
CA VAL A 220 4.15 -10.76 5.70
C VAL A 220 5.02 -10.78 6.96
N ILE A 221 5.23 -9.66 7.63
CA ILE A 221 6.14 -9.58 8.77
C ILE A 221 5.64 -10.34 10.01
N SER A 222 4.32 -10.62 10.10
CA SER A 222 3.70 -11.27 11.26
C SER A 222 3.25 -12.72 11.01
N ASP A 223 3.54 -13.32 9.85
CA ASP A 223 3.05 -14.66 9.43
C ASP A 223 1.52 -14.79 9.55
N ASP A 224 0.78 -13.76 9.12
CA ASP A 224 -0.67 -13.68 9.26
C ASP A 224 -1.38 -13.83 7.91
N ASP A 225 -1.91 -15.04 7.65
CA ASP A 225 -2.61 -15.39 6.40
C ASP A 225 -3.86 -14.53 6.14
N GLN A 226 -4.56 -14.08 7.19
CA GLN A 226 -5.76 -13.26 7.04
C GLN A 226 -5.42 -11.86 6.53
N LEU A 227 -4.42 -11.24 7.12
CA LEU A 227 -3.94 -9.92 6.70
C LEU A 227 -3.36 -9.96 5.29
N PHE A 228 -2.53 -10.97 5.01
CA PHE A 228 -1.97 -11.18 3.68
C PHE A 228 -3.07 -11.38 2.64
N GLY A 229 -4.02 -12.29 2.91
CA GLY A 229 -5.16 -12.57 2.03
C GLY A 229 -6.06 -11.35 1.80
N PHE A 230 -6.22 -10.48 2.82
CA PHE A 230 -6.96 -9.22 2.67
C PHE A 230 -6.30 -8.30 1.63
N GLY A 231 -4.96 -8.15 1.67
CA GLY A 231 -4.25 -7.32 0.69
C GLY A 231 -4.31 -7.90 -0.73
N VAL A 232 -4.16 -9.21 -0.88
CA VAL A 232 -4.35 -9.89 -2.18
C VAL A 232 -5.75 -9.66 -2.73
N GLN A 233 -6.80 -9.73 -1.88
CA GLN A 233 -8.17 -9.47 -2.29
C GLN A 233 -8.37 -7.99 -2.68
N ALA A 234 -7.77 -7.05 -1.95
CA ALA A 234 -7.83 -5.63 -2.29
C ALA A 234 -7.21 -5.35 -3.67
N TYR A 235 -6.14 -6.05 -4.03
CA TYR A 235 -5.58 -5.98 -5.38
C TYR A 235 -6.56 -6.47 -6.44
N PHE A 236 -7.15 -7.66 -6.25
CA PHE A 236 -8.14 -8.18 -7.18
C PHE A 236 -9.33 -7.24 -7.33
N ASP A 237 -9.81 -6.69 -6.22
CA ASP A 237 -10.91 -5.73 -6.24
C ASP A 237 -10.54 -4.50 -7.08
N GLY A 238 -9.35 -3.93 -6.88
CA GLY A 238 -8.87 -2.77 -7.64
C GLY A 238 -8.72 -3.05 -9.13
N ILE A 239 -8.09 -4.15 -9.51
CA ILE A 239 -7.92 -4.49 -10.93
C ILE A 239 -9.25 -4.82 -11.61
N ASN A 240 -10.20 -5.41 -10.88
CA ASN A 240 -11.53 -5.71 -11.41
C ASN A 240 -12.42 -4.47 -11.60
N GLU A 241 -12.18 -3.39 -10.86
CA GLU A 241 -12.88 -2.11 -11.00
C GLU A 241 -12.37 -1.27 -12.19
N ILE A 242 -11.20 -1.59 -12.77
CA ILE A 242 -10.66 -0.86 -13.92
C ILE A 242 -11.63 -0.95 -15.10
N ASP A 243 -12.08 0.20 -15.58
CA ASP A 243 -13.00 0.29 -16.70
C ASP A 243 -12.34 0.04 -18.08
N GLN A 244 -13.11 0.10 -19.14
CA GLN A 244 -12.63 -0.15 -20.50
C GLN A 244 -11.54 0.83 -20.96
N ARG A 245 -11.43 2.01 -20.35
CA ARG A 245 -10.41 3.03 -20.67
C ARG A 245 -9.17 2.95 -19.79
N GLY A 246 -9.19 2.18 -18.70
CA GLY A 246 -8.12 2.10 -17.73
C GLY A 246 -8.35 2.94 -16.47
N ALA A 247 -9.49 3.62 -16.38
CA ALA A 247 -9.82 4.44 -15.21
C ALA A 247 -10.37 3.59 -14.05
N LEU A 248 -10.19 4.08 -12.84
CA LEU A 248 -10.86 3.61 -11.63
C LEU A 248 -12.09 4.51 -11.37
N PRO A 249 -13.32 4.01 -11.59
CA PRO A 249 -14.52 4.87 -11.65
C PRO A 249 -14.78 5.65 -10.36
N LEU A 250 -14.50 5.06 -9.18
CA LEU A 250 -14.69 5.75 -7.90
C LEU A 250 -13.70 6.90 -7.70
N GLU A 251 -12.51 6.81 -8.29
CA GLU A 251 -11.53 7.91 -8.28
C GLU A 251 -11.91 8.98 -9.30
N MET A 252 -12.47 8.59 -10.43
CA MET A 252 -13.00 9.54 -11.41
C MET A 252 -14.18 10.36 -10.88
N ALA A 253 -14.91 9.87 -9.88
CA ALA A 253 -15.99 10.59 -9.20
C ALA A 253 -15.48 11.66 -8.21
N ARG A 254 -14.15 11.91 -8.14
CA ARG A 254 -13.54 12.88 -7.23
C ARG A 254 -13.45 14.29 -7.84
N HIS A 255 -14.32 14.61 -8.79
CA HIS A 255 -14.47 15.94 -9.38
C HIS A 255 -13.15 16.49 -9.94
N GLU A 256 -12.75 17.69 -9.56
CA GLU A 256 -11.49 18.34 -9.95
C GLU A 256 -10.21 17.59 -9.54
N LEU A 257 -10.33 16.60 -8.66
CA LEU A 257 -9.22 15.80 -8.14
C LEU A 257 -9.14 14.39 -8.76
N ALA A 258 -9.90 14.09 -9.81
CA ALA A 258 -10.00 12.75 -10.37
C ALA A 258 -8.64 12.16 -10.79
N ILE A 259 -7.78 12.94 -11.46
CA ILE A 259 -6.45 12.49 -11.90
C ILE A 259 -5.55 12.25 -10.68
N HIS A 260 -5.59 13.12 -9.67
CA HIS A 260 -4.88 12.96 -8.42
C HIS A 260 -5.23 11.63 -7.74
N TYR A 261 -6.54 11.33 -7.62
CA TYR A 261 -6.99 10.11 -6.96
C TYR A 261 -6.75 8.85 -7.80
N GLN A 262 -6.71 8.95 -9.13
CA GLN A 262 -6.25 7.84 -9.97
C GLN A 262 -4.79 7.46 -9.62
N ALA A 263 -3.89 8.46 -9.52
CA ALA A 263 -2.51 8.22 -9.11
C ALA A 263 -2.46 7.61 -7.70
N PHE A 264 -3.18 8.22 -6.76
CA PHE A 264 -3.22 7.82 -5.35
C PHE A 264 -3.81 6.41 -5.12
N ALA A 265 -4.64 5.92 -6.04
CA ALA A 265 -5.16 4.54 -6.01
C ALA A 265 -4.20 3.53 -6.66
N VAL A 266 -3.48 3.93 -7.71
CA VAL A 266 -2.49 3.08 -8.40
C VAL A 266 -1.30 2.76 -7.48
N GLU A 267 -0.88 3.71 -6.64
CA GLU A 267 0.27 3.57 -5.73
C GLU A 267 0.22 2.31 -4.87
N PRO A 268 -0.78 2.10 -4.00
CA PRO A 268 -0.82 0.93 -3.14
C PRO A 268 -1.02 -0.37 -3.92
N LEU A 269 -1.73 -0.35 -5.05
CA LEU A 269 -1.93 -1.55 -5.87
C LEU A 269 -0.62 -2.11 -6.41
N ILE A 270 0.30 -1.26 -6.83
CA ILE A 270 1.62 -1.70 -7.31
C ILE A 270 2.39 -2.38 -6.16
N GLU A 271 2.46 -1.78 -4.98
CA GLU A 271 3.24 -2.35 -3.88
C GLU A 271 2.60 -3.60 -3.26
N ILE A 272 1.26 -3.70 -3.25
CA ILE A 272 0.58 -4.97 -2.91
C ILE A 272 1.06 -6.09 -3.83
N ALA A 273 1.14 -5.81 -5.13
CA ALA A 273 1.62 -6.79 -6.10
C ALA A 273 3.08 -7.18 -5.81
N GLU A 274 3.95 -6.24 -5.44
CA GLU A 274 5.35 -6.55 -5.11
C GLU A 274 5.47 -7.47 -3.89
N PHE A 275 4.72 -7.21 -2.80
CA PHE A 275 4.69 -8.12 -1.66
C PHE A 275 4.21 -9.54 -2.04
N ALA A 276 3.18 -9.64 -2.87
CA ALA A 276 2.64 -10.93 -3.33
C ALA A 276 3.63 -11.68 -4.23
N GLU A 277 4.29 -10.99 -5.15
CA GLU A 277 5.31 -11.56 -6.04
C GLU A 277 6.49 -12.13 -5.23
N ARG A 278 6.90 -11.48 -4.16
CA ARG A 278 7.93 -11.96 -3.24
C ARG A 278 7.50 -13.22 -2.47
N GLN A 279 6.20 -13.46 -2.35
CA GLN A 279 5.59 -14.68 -1.83
C GLN A 279 5.23 -15.69 -2.93
N HIS A 280 5.76 -15.51 -4.15
CA HIS A 280 5.52 -16.36 -5.33
C HIS A 280 4.06 -16.37 -5.82
N ILE A 281 3.31 -15.30 -5.57
CA ILE A 281 1.95 -15.09 -6.07
C ILE A 281 1.99 -14.02 -7.16
N PRO A 282 1.83 -14.37 -8.45
CA PRO A 282 2.09 -13.49 -9.58
C PRO A 282 0.94 -12.50 -9.83
N LEU A 283 0.71 -11.55 -8.90
CA LEU A 283 -0.35 -10.55 -9.01
C LEU A 283 -0.10 -9.54 -10.13
N SER A 284 1.15 -9.16 -10.39
CA SER A 284 1.48 -8.16 -11.42
C SER A 284 1.02 -8.56 -12.83
N SER A 285 0.84 -9.86 -13.07
CA SER A 285 0.34 -10.42 -14.34
C SER A 285 -1.16 -10.71 -14.35
N TYR A 286 -1.86 -10.45 -13.23
CA TYR A 286 -3.30 -10.70 -13.14
C TYR A 286 -4.08 -9.87 -14.15
N LYS A 287 -5.06 -10.52 -14.77
CA LYS A 287 -6.02 -9.89 -15.69
C LYS A 287 -7.43 -10.01 -15.11
N SER A 288 -8.12 -8.90 -15.04
CA SER A 288 -9.54 -8.90 -14.67
C SER A 288 -10.39 -9.73 -15.65
N PRO A 289 -11.65 -10.07 -15.32
CA PRO A 289 -12.56 -10.69 -16.26
C PRO A 289 -12.77 -9.90 -17.55
N THR A 290 -12.56 -8.59 -17.53
CA THR A 290 -12.62 -7.70 -18.70
C THR A 290 -11.28 -7.58 -19.43
N GLY A 291 -10.24 -8.30 -19.00
CA GLY A 291 -8.91 -8.33 -19.59
C GLY A 291 -8.00 -7.18 -19.15
N LYS A 292 -8.42 -6.36 -18.18
CA LYS A 292 -7.65 -5.22 -17.66
C LYS A 292 -6.57 -5.65 -16.66
N THR A 293 -5.53 -4.86 -16.57
CA THR A 293 -4.36 -5.06 -15.72
C THR A 293 -3.97 -3.76 -15.03
N ILE A 294 -3.07 -3.81 -14.07
CA ILE A 294 -2.48 -2.60 -13.46
C ILE A 294 -1.83 -1.69 -14.50
N ALA A 295 -1.30 -2.27 -15.58
CA ALA A 295 -0.72 -1.52 -16.68
C ALA A 295 -1.72 -0.62 -17.40
N ASP A 296 -2.97 -1.05 -17.55
CA ASP A 296 -4.04 -0.21 -18.14
C ASP A 296 -4.32 1.01 -17.26
N ALA A 297 -4.26 0.86 -15.93
CA ALA A 297 -4.45 1.98 -15.02
C ALA A 297 -3.28 2.97 -15.05
N ILE A 298 -2.04 2.49 -15.21
CA ILE A 298 -0.85 3.32 -15.39
C ILE A 298 -0.91 4.06 -16.73
N ASP A 299 -1.29 3.38 -17.81
CA ASP A 299 -1.40 3.98 -19.15
C ASP A 299 -2.48 5.07 -19.19
N PHE A 300 -3.63 4.82 -18.56
CA PHE A 300 -4.69 5.83 -18.39
C PHE A 300 -4.21 7.03 -17.57
N LEU A 301 -3.53 6.80 -16.45
CA LEU A 301 -2.96 7.87 -15.63
C LEU A 301 -2.03 8.76 -16.46
N GLY A 302 -1.09 8.16 -17.20
CA GLY A 302 -0.16 8.91 -18.04
C GLY A 302 -0.87 9.70 -19.16
N ALA A 303 -1.91 9.12 -19.77
CA ALA A 303 -2.72 9.81 -20.77
C ALA A 303 -3.50 10.98 -20.15
N ALA A 304 -4.07 10.80 -18.95
CA ALA A 304 -4.84 11.83 -18.25
C ALA A 304 -3.96 12.99 -17.75
N VAL A 305 -2.72 12.71 -17.35
CA VAL A 305 -1.74 13.75 -17.01
C VAL A 305 -1.33 14.54 -18.24
N ALA A 306 -1.13 13.88 -19.38
CA ALA A 306 -0.77 14.55 -20.64
C ALA A 306 -1.93 15.36 -21.22
N ASP A 307 -3.15 14.86 -21.11
CA ASP A 307 -4.37 15.52 -21.57
C ASP A 307 -5.51 15.36 -20.57
N PRO A 308 -5.66 16.28 -19.60
CA PRO A 308 -6.74 16.22 -18.61
C PRO A 308 -8.15 16.23 -19.19
N SER A 309 -8.32 16.60 -20.49
CA SER A 309 -9.63 16.65 -21.12
C SER A 309 -10.25 15.26 -21.28
N ILE A 310 -9.47 14.19 -21.29
CA ILE A 310 -9.98 12.82 -21.41
C ILE A 310 -10.82 12.39 -20.19
N VAL A 311 -10.64 13.06 -19.04
CA VAL A 311 -11.40 12.80 -17.80
C VAL A 311 -12.81 13.40 -17.84
N ARG A 312 -13.10 14.30 -18.79
CA ARG A 312 -14.40 14.99 -18.89
C ARG A 312 -15.60 14.07 -19.12
N ILE A 313 -15.37 12.86 -19.56
CA ILE A 313 -16.44 11.85 -19.69
C ILE A 313 -16.93 11.32 -18.33
N TYR A 314 -16.13 11.48 -17.27
CA TYR A 314 -16.42 11.06 -15.91
C TYR A 314 -16.86 12.22 -15.03
N THR A 315 -16.22 13.38 -15.18
CA THR A 315 -16.49 14.59 -14.42
C THR A 315 -16.31 15.82 -15.30
N PRO A 316 -17.26 16.80 -15.28
CA PRO A 316 -17.19 18.00 -16.11
C PRO A 316 -16.17 19.03 -15.60
N GLU A 317 -15.72 18.90 -14.35
CA GLU A 317 -14.84 19.85 -13.70
C GLU A 317 -13.45 19.88 -14.32
N THR A 318 -12.85 21.07 -14.38
CA THR A 318 -11.45 21.23 -14.74
C THR A 318 -10.59 20.66 -13.62
N GLN A 319 -9.63 19.81 -13.99
CA GLN A 319 -8.73 19.22 -13.00
C GLN A 319 -7.84 20.30 -12.38
N GLU A 320 -7.86 20.44 -11.04
CA GLU A 320 -7.12 21.47 -10.30
C GLU A 320 -5.60 21.22 -10.32
N SER A 321 -5.21 19.97 -10.21
CA SER A 321 -3.81 19.58 -10.29
C SER A 321 -3.68 18.30 -11.08
N SER A 322 -3.12 18.38 -12.27
CA SER A 322 -2.53 17.18 -12.85
C SER A 322 -1.32 16.83 -12.00
N PRO A 323 -1.25 15.59 -11.47
CA PRO A 323 -0.07 15.13 -10.77
C PRO A 323 1.13 15.19 -11.73
N THR A 324 2.12 16.01 -11.40
CA THR A 324 3.32 16.21 -12.21
C THR A 324 4.61 15.96 -11.44
N GLY A 325 4.55 15.99 -10.10
CA GLY A 325 5.69 15.72 -9.25
C GLY A 325 6.03 14.23 -9.16
N PRO A 326 7.29 13.89 -8.89
CA PRO A 326 7.72 12.50 -8.81
C PRO A 326 7.02 11.70 -7.71
N GLU A 327 6.49 12.35 -6.68
CA GLU A 327 5.73 11.73 -5.58
C GLU A 327 4.46 11.03 -6.05
N PHE A 328 3.79 11.53 -7.09
CA PHE A 328 2.57 10.92 -7.65
C PHE A 328 2.83 9.67 -8.49
N PHE A 329 4.09 9.41 -8.81
CA PHE A 329 4.49 8.26 -9.62
C PHE A 329 5.46 7.36 -8.85
N ALA A 330 5.58 7.59 -7.54
CA ALA A 330 6.61 6.96 -6.71
C ALA A 330 6.57 5.43 -6.77
N SER A 331 5.40 4.80 -6.69
CA SER A 331 5.26 3.36 -6.78
C SER A 331 5.53 2.80 -8.19
N ILE A 332 5.42 3.63 -9.24
CA ILE A 332 5.68 3.19 -10.62
C ILE A 332 7.17 2.81 -10.82
N GLU A 333 8.05 3.24 -9.92
CA GLU A 333 9.44 2.75 -9.85
C GLU A 333 9.49 1.23 -9.73
N PHE A 334 8.69 0.63 -8.85
CA PHE A 334 8.60 -0.82 -8.66
C PHE A 334 8.07 -1.50 -9.92
N TYR A 335 7.02 -0.95 -10.51
CA TYR A 335 6.48 -1.47 -11.77
C TYR A 335 7.52 -1.44 -12.89
N LYS A 336 8.28 -0.35 -13.04
CA LYS A 336 9.36 -0.21 -14.03
C LYS A 336 10.53 -1.14 -13.73
N HIS A 337 10.87 -1.36 -12.47
CA HIS A 337 11.91 -2.31 -12.07
C HIS A 337 11.52 -3.75 -12.47
N ARG A 338 10.26 -4.14 -12.25
CA ARG A 338 9.75 -5.47 -12.61
C ARG A 338 9.61 -5.66 -14.12
N PHE A 339 9.22 -4.63 -14.85
CA PHE A 339 9.01 -4.67 -16.30
C PHE A 339 9.92 -3.67 -17.03
N PRO A 340 11.25 -3.89 -17.01
CA PRO A 340 12.22 -2.92 -17.52
C PRO A 340 12.05 -2.60 -19.00
N ASP A 341 11.57 -3.55 -19.81
CA ASP A 341 11.38 -3.38 -21.25
C ASP A 341 10.05 -2.71 -21.62
N ARG A 342 9.11 -2.60 -20.68
CA ARG A 342 7.84 -1.94 -20.94
C ARG A 342 8.01 -0.43 -20.93
N PRO A 343 7.64 0.29 -22.03
CA PRO A 343 7.67 1.74 -22.02
C PRO A 343 6.59 2.28 -21.08
N LEU A 344 6.95 3.31 -20.32
CA LEU A 344 5.98 4.11 -19.56
C LEU A 344 5.42 5.23 -20.44
N PRO A 345 4.21 5.75 -20.17
CA PRO A 345 3.71 6.97 -20.78
C PRO A 345 4.69 8.15 -20.61
N ALA A 346 4.84 8.99 -21.62
CA ALA A 346 5.84 10.07 -21.65
C ALA A 346 5.72 11.02 -20.44
N ALA A 347 4.49 11.38 -20.04
CA ALA A 347 4.24 12.26 -18.89
C ALA A 347 4.75 11.64 -17.56
N ILE A 348 4.60 10.32 -17.39
CA ILE A 348 5.13 9.61 -16.22
C ILE A 348 6.66 9.55 -16.28
N GLN A 349 7.24 9.28 -17.45
CA GLN A 349 8.70 9.30 -17.61
C GLN A 349 9.29 10.66 -17.26
N GLU A 350 8.64 11.75 -17.70
CA GLU A 350 9.05 13.11 -17.35
C GLU A 350 8.97 13.36 -15.84
N GLY A 351 7.87 12.97 -15.19
CA GLY A 351 7.71 13.07 -13.73
C GLY A 351 8.78 12.29 -12.96
N LEU A 352 9.23 11.15 -13.48
CA LEU A 352 10.27 10.31 -12.87
C LEU A 352 11.71 10.69 -13.28
N THR A 353 11.95 11.83 -13.90
CA THR A 353 13.31 12.33 -14.17
C THR A 353 14.07 12.70 -12.89
N GLN A 354 13.35 13.08 -11.85
CA GLN A 354 13.88 13.35 -10.52
C GLN A 354 13.66 12.15 -9.58
N PRO A 355 14.47 12.01 -8.52
CA PRO A 355 14.22 11.00 -7.50
C PRO A 355 12.84 11.15 -6.87
N ALA A 356 12.11 10.04 -6.79
CA ALA A 356 10.80 9.93 -6.19
C ALA A 356 10.88 9.49 -4.72
N SER A 357 9.98 10.01 -3.90
CA SER A 357 9.87 9.65 -2.49
C SER A 357 8.44 9.89 -2.00
N ALA A 358 7.90 8.91 -1.27
CA ALA A 358 6.64 9.00 -0.57
C ALA A 358 6.74 8.21 0.73
N THR A 359 6.58 8.84 1.89
CA THR A 359 6.76 8.17 3.20
C THR A 359 5.82 6.97 3.36
N ARG A 360 4.58 7.08 2.90
CA ARG A 360 3.56 6.01 2.92
C ARG A 360 3.97 4.75 2.15
N LEU A 361 4.89 4.91 1.18
CA LEU A 361 5.45 3.86 0.32
C LEU A 361 6.89 3.47 0.73
N GLY A 362 7.26 3.67 1.99
CA GLY A 362 8.60 3.33 2.50
C GLY A 362 9.66 4.40 2.27
N GLY A 363 9.31 5.63 1.92
CA GLY A 363 10.24 6.75 1.77
C GLY A 363 10.77 6.92 0.34
N SER A 364 12.07 6.81 0.10
CA SER A 364 12.67 6.96 -1.23
C SER A 364 12.40 5.74 -2.11
N THR A 365 11.35 5.77 -2.91
CA THR A 365 11.02 4.67 -3.84
C THR A 365 12.09 4.52 -4.93
N THR A 366 12.79 5.60 -5.29
CA THR A 366 13.96 5.52 -6.17
C THR A 366 15.08 4.69 -5.54
N VAL A 367 15.34 4.81 -4.23
CA VAL A 367 16.31 3.96 -3.54
C VAL A 367 15.77 2.53 -3.41
N LEU A 368 14.48 2.35 -3.20
CA LEU A 368 13.87 1.02 -3.09
C LEU A 368 13.86 0.27 -4.44
N ALA A 369 13.49 0.91 -5.54
CA ALA A 369 13.23 0.22 -6.82
C ALA A 369 13.64 1.00 -8.08
N GLY A 370 14.14 2.22 -7.99
CA GLY A 370 14.51 3.03 -9.16
C GLY A 370 15.74 2.51 -9.90
N ASN A 371 15.87 2.89 -11.18
CA ASN A 371 16.99 2.53 -12.07
C ASN A 371 17.89 3.73 -12.37
#